data_48f5893263948f4300b4905b6a174556
#
_entry.id   48f5893263948f4300b4905b6a174556
#
_cell.length_a   1.000
_cell.length_b   1.000
_cell.length_c   1.000
_cell.angle_alpha   90.00
_cell.angle_beta   90.00
_cell.angle_gamma   90.00
#
_symmetry.space_group_name_H-M   'P 1'
#
loop_
_entity.id
_entity.type
_entity.pdbx_description
1 polymer ?
#
loop_
_entity_poly.entity_id
_entity_poly.type
_entity_poly.pdbx_seq_one_letter_code
_entity_poly.pdbx_strand_id
1 'polypeptide(L)'
;MNPVILLIEDDSQIRRFLRASLVTQGYDLIEAGTGREGLALAASRVPDVVLLDLGLPDMEGIEVIKQLRGWSGVPIIILSARGRERDKVANLDAGADDYLTKPFGVGELLARMRVALRKVVPAEEGRQEGQYYLGNIKVDVERRRVWRGQEEVHLTPIEYKLLTVLLKNRGKVVTHRQLLKEVWGPSYIEQNPYLRIFILNLRRKLEDDPTRPQYLLTEPGVGYRLRDE
;
A
#
# COMPACT_ATOMS: atom_id res chain seq x y z
N MET A 1 -11.99 -3.30 19.05
CA MET A 1 -10.57 -3.03 19.32
C MET A 1 -10.16 -1.82 18.52
N ASN A 2 -9.41 -0.92 19.11
CA ASN A 2 -8.85 0.21 18.40
C ASN A 2 -7.75 -0.28 17.44
N PRO A 3 -7.60 0.33 16.25
CA PRO A 3 -6.47 0.01 15.38
C PRO A 3 -5.14 0.37 16.04
N VAL A 4 -4.17 -0.54 15.92
CA VAL A 4 -2.83 -0.41 16.49
C VAL A 4 -1.90 0.24 15.45
N ILE A 5 -1.33 1.38 15.78
CA ILE A 5 -0.42 2.14 14.92
C ILE A 5 0.99 2.03 15.48
N LEU A 6 1.94 1.59 14.66
CA LEU A 6 3.36 1.65 14.99
C LEU A 6 3.96 2.92 14.36
N LEU A 7 4.47 3.79 15.20
CA LEU A 7 5.19 5.01 14.80
C LEU A 7 6.69 4.81 14.98
N ILE A 8 7.44 4.85 13.87
CA ILE A 8 8.91 4.76 13.84
C ILE A 8 9.44 6.15 13.47
N GLU A 9 9.89 6.90 14.43
CA GLU A 9 10.29 8.31 14.31
C GLU A 9 11.31 8.63 15.40
N ASP A 10 12.44 9.22 15.09
CA ASP A 10 13.48 9.54 16.07
C ASP A 10 13.24 10.88 16.79
N ASP A 11 12.55 11.83 16.14
CA ASP A 11 12.23 13.13 16.74
C ASP A 11 11.15 12.99 17.84
N SER A 12 11.57 13.24 19.08
CA SER A 12 10.69 13.16 20.24
C SER A 12 9.54 14.19 20.23
N GLN A 13 9.71 15.33 19.55
CA GLN A 13 8.67 16.36 19.46
C GLN A 13 7.59 15.90 18.48
N ILE A 14 7.99 15.32 17.34
CA ILE A 14 7.06 14.74 16.36
C ILE A 14 6.31 13.57 17.00
N ARG A 15 6.99 12.67 17.71
CA ARG A 15 6.34 11.58 18.43
C ARG A 15 5.27 12.08 19.42
N ARG A 16 5.61 13.08 20.25
CA ARG A 16 4.65 13.67 21.21
C ARG A 16 3.45 14.28 20.52
N PHE A 17 3.66 15.02 19.43
CA PHE A 17 2.61 15.63 18.65
C PHE A 17 1.68 14.57 18.04
N LEU A 18 2.24 13.53 17.41
CA LEU A 18 1.47 12.46 16.82
C LEU A 18 0.74 11.62 17.88
N ARG A 19 1.38 11.34 19.01
CA ARG A 19 0.72 10.66 20.14
C ARG A 19 -0.54 11.41 20.58
N ALA A 20 -0.41 12.71 20.87
CA ALA A 20 -1.54 13.51 21.29
C ALA A 20 -2.67 13.50 20.24
N SER A 21 -2.32 13.57 18.97
CA SER A 21 -3.28 13.60 17.87
C SER A 21 -3.95 12.26 17.62
N LEU A 22 -3.19 11.14 17.65
CA LEU A 22 -3.72 9.83 17.29
C LEU A 22 -4.51 9.18 18.41
N VAL A 23 -4.05 9.31 19.68
CA VAL A 23 -4.76 8.76 20.84
C VAL A 23 -6.14 9.41 21.02
N THR A 24 -6.25 10.72 20.78
CA THR A 24 -7.57 11.42 20.83
C THR A 24 -8.53 10.96 19.74
N GLN A 25 -8.04 10.35 18.68
CA GLN A 25 -8.83 9.79 17.57
C GLN A 25 -9.14 8.28 17.77
N GLY A 26 -8.81 7.71 18.92
CA GLY A 26 -9.12 6.33 19.26
C GLY A 26 -8.17 5.30 18.65
N TYR A 27 -6.92 5.69 18.33
CA TYR A 27 -5.88 4.75 17.91
C TYR A 27 -5.02 4.32 19.09
N ASP A 28 -4.62 3.06 19.12
CA ASP A 28 -3.61 2.55 20.02
C ASP A 28 -2.23 2.74 19.40
N LEU A 29 -1.33 3.48 20.08
CA LEU A 29 -0.04 3.87 19.53
C LEU A 29 1.10 3.10 20.19
N ILE A 30 1.96 2.51 19.36
CA ILE A 30 3.26 1.93 19.72
C ILE A 30 4.32 2.80 19.08
N GLU A 31 5.38 3.13 19.82
CA GLU A 31 6.43 4.04 19.35
C GLU A 31 7.79 3.35 19.35
N ALA A 32 8.59 3.68 18.36
CA ALA A 32 9.99 3.32 18.24
C ALA A 32 10.83 4.54 17.86
N GLY A 33 11.98 4.70 18.46
CA GLY A 33 12.93 5.76 18.12
C GLY A 33 13.97 5.35 17.08
N THR A 34 14.00 4.09 16.68
CA THR A 34 14.97 3.52 15.74
C THR A 34 14.32 2.50 14.82
N GLY A 35 14.94 2.23 13.67
CA GLY A 35 14.45 1.24 12.72
C GLY A 35 14.46 -0.18 13.29
N ARG A 36 15.52 -0.56 14.03
CA ARG A 36 15.62 -1.88 14.67
C ARG A 36 14.55 -2.10 15.72
N GLU A 37 14.30 -1.11 16.56
CA GLU A 37 13.22 -1.16 17.55
C GLU A 37 11.86 -1.29 16.84
N GLY A 38 11.63 -0.51 15.78
CA GLY A 38 10.42 -0.56 14.97
C GLY A 38 10.17 -1.94 14.37
N LEU A 39 11.18 -2.57 13.77
CA LEU A 39 11.09 -3.92 13.22
C LEU A 39 10.75 -4.95 14.30
N ALA A 40 11.39 -4.89 15.47
CA ALA A 40 11.12 -5.79 16.59
C ALA A 40 9.68 -5.62 17.12
N LEU A 41 9.21 -4.39 17.24
CA LEU A 41 7.85 -4.09 17.66
C LEU A 41 6.82 -4.50 16.62
N ALA A 42 7.09 -4.30 15.33
CA ALA A 42 6.22 -4.77 14.26
C ALA A 42 6.03 -6.29 14.28
N ALA A 43 7.11 -7.05 14.54
CA ALA A 43 7.04 -8.50 14.64
C ALA A 43 6.27 -9.00 15.88
N SER A 44 6.42 -8.32 17.02
CA SER A 44 5.83 -8.76 18.30
C SER A 44 4.41 -8.26 18.54
N ARG A 45 4.02 -7.12 17.96
CA ARG A 45 2.76 -6.43 18.25
C ARG A 45 1.76 -6.43 17.09
N VAL A 46 2.17 -6.87 15.91
CA VAL A 46 1.34 -6.97 14.70
C VAL A 46 0.47 -5.72 14.47
N PRO A 47 1.08 -4.55 14.19
CA PRO A 47 0.33 -3.31 14.00
C PRO A 47 -0.58 -3.36 12.76
N ASP A 48 -1.64 -2.56 12.76
CA ASP A 48 -2.56 -2.39 11.62
C ASP A 48 -2.02 -1.40 10.57
N VAL A 49 -1.16 -0.45 10.98
CA VAL A 49 -0.46 0.51 10.10
C VAL A 49 0.89 0.86 10.71
N VAL A 50 1.89 1.04 9.87
CA VAL A 50 3.21 1.60 10.24
C VAL A 50 3.33 3.02 9.69
N LEU A 51 3.64 3.97 10.55
CA LEU A 51 4.08 5.32 10.20
C LEU A 51 5.60 5.34 10.32
N LEU A 52 6.31 5.63 9.25
CA LEU A 52 7.76 5.49 9.17
C LEU A 52 8.43 6.80 8.76
N ASP A 53 9.28 7.35 9.60
CA ASP A 53 10.25 8.35 9.15
C ASP A 53 11.41 7.68 8.41
N LEU A 54 11.93 8.38 7.41
CA LEU A 54 13.09 7.90 6.63
C LEU A 54 14.42 8.27 7.28
N GLY A 55 14.44 9.33 8.10
CA GLY A 55 15.64 9.90 8.72
C GLY A 55 16.05 9.24 10.03
N LEU A 56 16.00 7.92 10.13
CA LEU A 56 16.31 7.19 11.35
C LEU A 56 17.82 7.16 11.65
N PRO A 57 18.23 7.13 12.93
CA PRO A 57 19.63 7.23 13.31
C PRO A 57 20.45 5.96 13.10
N ASP A 58 19.79 4.80 12.95
CA ASP A 58 20.44 3.48 12.92
C ASP A 58 20.40 2.77 11.57
N MET A 59 19.46 3.13 10.70
CA MET A 59 19.35 2.57 9.35
C MET A 59 18.50 3.46 8.45
N GLU A 60 18.65 3.33 7.14
CA GLU A 60 17.78 4.03 6.20
C GLU A 60 16.34 3.49 6.23
N GLY A 61 15.34 4.37 6.15
CA GLY A 61 13.94 3.97 6.18
C GLY A 61 13.56 3.01 5.06
N ILE A 62 14.21 3.08 3.88
CA ILE A 62 14.01 2.13 2.79
C ILE A 62 14.41 0.70 3.17
N GLU A 63 15.41 0.54 4.03
CA GLU A 63 15.82 -0.77 4.53
C GLU A 63 14.77 -1.34 5.51
N VAL A 64 14.18 -0.48 6.33
CA VAL A 64 13.04 -0.88 7.19
C VAL A 64 11.88 -1.39 6.34
N ILE A 65 11.55 -0.69 5.24
CA ILE A 65 10.48 -1.10 4.31
C ILE A 65 10.78 -2.48 3.72
N LYS A 66 11.99 -2.69 3.19
CA LYS A 66 12.38 -3.97 2.58
C LYS A 66 12.31 -5.13 3.57
N GLN A 67 12.82 -4.93 4.79
CA GLN A 67 12.77 -5.95 5.83
C GLN A 67 11.34 -6.27 6.25
N LEU A 68 10.48 -5.27 6.46
CA LEU A 68 9.06 -5.48 6.74
C LEU A 68 8.38 -6.26 5.62
N ARG A 69 8.65 -5.93 4.37
CA ARG A 69 8.05 -6.60 3.20
C ARG A 69 8.50 -8.05 3.02
N GLY A 70 9.63 -8.43 3.61
CA GLY A 70 10.09 -9.82 3.63
C GLY A 70 9.14 -10.77 4.39
N TRP A 71 8.32 -10.25 5.32
CA TRP A 71 7.45 -11.08 6.17
C TRP A 71 6.09 -10.46 6.52
N SER A 72 5.82 -9.20 6.16
CA SER A 72 4.58 -8.51 6.52
C SER A 72 4.01 -7.70 5.37
N GLY A 73 2.68 -7.82 5.19
CA GLY A 73 1.88 -6.97 4.31
C GLY A 73 1.28 -5.74 5.01
N VAL A 74 1.73 -5.39 6.23
CA VAL A 74 1.20 -4.25 6.97
C VAL A 74 1.31 -2.96 6.14
N PRO A 75 0.27 -2.11 6.07
CA PRO A 75 0.36 -0.82 5.38
C PRO A 75 1.45 0.06 5.97
N ILE A 76 2.29 0.65 5.11
CA ILE A 76 3.37 1.57 5.50
C ILE A 76 3.11 2.94 4.89
N ILE A 77 2.97 3.95 5.74
CA ILE A 77 2.89 5.36 5.36
C ILE A 77 4.20 6.04 5.75
N ILE A 78 4.91 6.58 4.77
CA ILE A 78 6.17 7.28 5.01
C ILE A 78 5.89 8.72 5.47
N LEU A 79 6.58 9.16 6.51
CA LEU A 79 6.65 10.54 6.97
C LEU A 79 8.00 11.11 6.54
N SER A 80 8.06 11.99 5.54
CA SER A 80 9.33 12.43 4.95
C SER A 80 9.46 13.95 4.96
N ALA A 81 10.63 14.49 5.33
CA ALA A 81 11.00 15.83 4.93
C ALA A 81 11.07 15.89 3.39
N ARG A 82 10.88 17.08 2.77
CA ARG A 82 10.86 17.27 1.30
C ARG A 82 11.97 16.48 0.61
N GLY A 83 11.65 15.28 0.11
CA GLY A 83 12.53 14.45 -0.69
C GLY A 83 12.39 14.79 -2.18
N ARG A 84 13.44 14.51 -2.95
CA ARG A 84 13.39 14.57 -4.42
C ARG A 84 12.35 13.54 -4.90
N GLU A 85 11.70 13.82 -6.02
CA GLU A 85 10.70 12.90 -6.61
C GLU A 85 11.25 11.47 -6.78
N ARG A 86 12.54 11.35 -7.09
CA ARG A 86 13.25 10.07 -7.21
C ARG A 86 13.24 9.25 -5.90
N ASP A 87 13.40 9.91 -4.76
CA ASP A 87 13.42 9.23 -3.45
C ASP A 87 12.03 8.71 -3.09
N LYS A 88 10.99 9.45 -3.45
CA LYS A 88 9.59 9.02 -3.27
C LYS A 88 9.28 7.78 -4.10
N VAL A 89 9.71 7.77 -5.36
CA VAL A 89 9.56 6.64 -6.27
C VAL A 89 10.27 5.41 -5.70
N ALA A 90 11.53 5.54 -5.27
CA ALA A 90 12.31 4.44 -4.72
C ALA A 90 11.66 3.82 -3.47
N ASN A 91 11.08 4.63 -2.60
CA ASN A 91 10.41 4.16 -1.39
C ASN A 91 9.10 3.42 -1.69
N LEU A 92 8.32 3.90 -2.67
CA LEU A 92 7.11 3.22 -3.12
C LEU A 92 7.43 1.93 -3.86
N ASP A 93 8.50 1.92 -4.68
CA ASP A 93 9.02 0.72 -5.33
C ASP A 93 9.52 -0.33 -4.32
N ALA A 94 10.05 0.12 -3.17
CA ALA A 94 10.43 -0.76 -2.08
C ALA A 94 9.23 -1.37 -1.34
N GLY A 95 8.01 -0.88 -1.61
CA GLY A 95 6.76 -1.45 -1.10
C GLY A 95 6.02 -0.59 -0.07
N ALA A 96 6.36 0.69 0.10
CA ALA A 96 5.52 1.60 0.88
C ALA A 96 4.16 1.81 0.19
N ASP A 97 3.10 1.97 0.98
CA ASP A 97 1.73 2.12 0.47
C ASP A 97 1.36 3.58 0.21
N ASP A 98 1.96 4.50 0.97
CA ASP A 98 1.72 5.93 0.84
C ASP A 98 2.87 6.74 1.43
N TYR A 99 2.90 8.04 1.17
CA TYR A 99 3.84 8.95 1.84
C TYR A 99 3.19 10.29 2.17
N LEU A 100 3.73 10.96 3.18
CA LEU A 100 3.28 12.25 3.66
C LEU A 100 4.49 13.16 3.86
N THR A 101 4.48 14.33 3.24
CA THR A 101 5.61 15.27 3.30
C THR A 101 5.50 16.16 4.53
N LYS A 102 6.55 16.22 5.34
CA LYS A 102 6.67 17.16 6.47
C LYS A 102 6.94 18.60 5.94
N PRO A 103 6.29 19.66 6.49
CA PRO A 103 5.26 19.61 7.52
C PRO A 103 3.90 19.19 6.95
N PHE A 104 3.14 18.42 7.72
CA PHE A 104 1.82 17.93 7.33
C PHE A 104 0.76 18.28 8.39
N GLY A 105 -0.49 18.34 7.94
CA GLY A 105 -1.63 18.50 8.83
C GLY A 105 -2.11 17.16 9.38
N VAL A 106 -2.56 17.16 10.64
CA VAL A 106 -3.14 15.96 11.28
C VAL A 106 -4.32 15.41 10.46
N GLY A 107 -5.16 16.28 9.90
CA GLY A 107 -6.30 15.87 9.07
C GLY A 107 -5.89 15.08 7.83
N GLU A 108 -4.76 15.45 7.19
CA GLU A 108 -4.21 14.73 6.05
C GLU A 108 -3.69 13.36 6.47
N LEU A 109 -2.90 13.29 7.56
CA LEU A 109 -2.41 12.02 8.10
C LEU A 109 -3.57 11.07 8.41
N LEU A 110 -4.60 11.54 9.12
CA LEU A 110 -5.76 10.74 9.47
C LEU A 110 -6.54 10.27 8.24
N ALA A 111 -6.63 11.08 7.19
CA ALA A 111 -7.26 10.67 5.94
C ALA A 111 -6.49 9.51 5.27
N ARG A 112 -5.16 9.57 5.22
CA ARG A 112 -4.29 8.52 4.68
C ARG A 112 -4.35 7.25 5.52
N MET A 113 -4.31 7.37 6.85
CA MET A 113 -4.47 6.23 7.76
C MET A 113 -5.81 5.53 7.58
N ARG A 114 -6.92 6.30 7.45
CA ARG A 114 -8.24 5.69 7.18
C ARG A 114 -8.25 4.89 5.87
N VAL A 115 -7.55 5.35 4.84
CA VAL A 115 -7.41 4.62 3.57
C VAL A 115 -6.61 3.33 3.77
N ALA A 116 -5.48 3.42 4.48
CA ALA A 116 -4.63 2.28 4.77
C ALA A 116 -5.34 1.23 5.64
N LEU A 117 -6.13 1.67 6.63
CA LEU A 117 -6.89 0.83 7.55
C LEU A 117 -8.17 0.24 6.92
N ARG A 118 -8.64 0.75 5.78
CA ARG A 118 -9.80 0.15 5.11
C ARG A 118 -9.48 -1.30 4.78
N LYS A 119 -9.96 -2.22 5.62
CA LYS A 119 -10.09 -3.62 5.25
C LYS A 119 -10.82 -3.63 3.92
N VAL A 120 -10.29 -4.31 2.92
CA VAL A 120 -11.02 -4.51 1.66
C VAL A 120 -12.30 -5.23 2.06
N VAL A 121 -13.41 -4.49 2.07
CA VAL A 121 -14.73 -5.07 2.34
C VAL A 121 -14.94 -6.14 1.28
N PRO A 122 -15.31 -7.39 1.64
CA PRO A 122 -15.74 -8.36 0.64
C PRO A 122 -16.87 -7.72 -0.15
N ALA A 123 -16.81 -7.79 -1.47
CA ALA A 123 -17.90 -7.31 -2.33
C ALA A 123 -19.20 -8.01 -1.92
N GLU A 124 -20.27 -7.22 -1.82
CA GLU A 124 -21.62 -7.70 -1.56
C GLU A 124 -21.96 -8.92 -2.41
N GLU A 125 -22.63 -9.84 -1.75
CA GLU A 125 -23.10 -11.12 -2.25
C GLU A 125 -23.80 -11.02 -3.60
N GLY A 126 -23.35 -11.81 -4.58
CA GLY A 126 -24.11 -12.05 -5.78
C GLY A 126 -23.35 -12.48 -7.04
N ARG A 127 -22.21 -13.22 -6.93
CA ARG A 127 -21.73 -14.10 -8.00
C ARG A 127 -20.73 -15.10 -7.44
N GLN A 128 -20.95 -16.36 -7.82
CA GLN A 128 -20.17 -17.54 -7.42
C GLN A 128 -18.66 -17.34 -7.45
N GLU A 129 -18.07 -17.80 -6.33
CA GLU A 129 -16.74 -18.35 -6.21
C GLU A 129 -15.58 -17.40 -6.47
N GLY A 130 -15.11 -16.83 -5.39
CA GLY A 130 -13.92 -16.03 -5.15
C GLY A 130 -12.60 -16.40 -5.80
N GLN A 131 -12.59 -17.23 -6.87
CA GLN A 131 -11.38 -17.58 -7.60
C GLN A 131 -11.43 -17.07 -9.03
N TYR A 132 -10.39 -16.32 -9.40
CA TYR A 132 -10.20 -15.80 -10.75
C TYR A 132 -8.93 -16.40 -11.35
N TYR A 133 -8.98 -16.70 -12.65
CA TYR A 133 -7.85 -17.20 -13.41
C TYR A 133 -7.55 -16.25 -14.57
N LEU A 134 -6.28 -15.92 -14.75
CA LEU A 134 -5.74 -15.08 -15.82
C LEU A 134 -4.48 -15.78 -16.34
N GLY A 135 -4.63 -16.68 -17.30
CA GLY A 135 -3.54 -17.56 -17.72
C GLY A 135 -2.94 -18.34 -16.57
N ASN A 136 -1.68 -18.08 -16.20
CA ASN A 136 -0.98 -18.74 -15.09
C ASN A 136 -1.18 -18.05 -13.73
N ILE A 137 -1.97 -16.96 -13.67
CA ILE A 137 -2.27 -16.24 -12.43
C ILE A 137 -3.59 -16.77 -11.86
N LYS A 138 -3.56 -17.17 -10.59
CA LYS A 138 -4.75 -17.53 -9.82
C LYS A 138 -4.92 -16.52 -8.69
N VAL A 139 -6.12 -15.95 -8.55
CA VAL A 139 -6.48 -15.03 -7.46
C VAL A 139 -7.64 -15.65 -6.68
N ASP A 140 -7.42 -15.91 -5.40
CA ASP A 140 -8.45 -16.30 -4.44
C ASP A 140 -8.82 -15.07 -3.61
N VAL A 141 -9.95 -14.47 -3.95
CA VAL A 141 -10.39 -13.21 -3.32
C VAL A 141 -10.83 -13.45 -1.88
N GLU A 142 -11.43 -14.59 -1.56
CA GLU A 142 -11.89 -14.92 -0.21
C GLU A 142 -10.73 -15.07 0.76
N ARG A 143 -9.69 -15.80 0.32
CA ARG A 143 -8.47 -16.02 1.11
C ARG A 143 -7.43 -14.92 0.94
N ARG A 144 -7.67 -13.97 0.03
CA ARG A 144 -6.76 -12.88 -0.31
C ARG A 144 -5.38 -13.38 -0.74
N ARG A 145 -5.33 -14.47 -1.49
CA ARG A 145 -4.11 -15.09 -1.99
C ARG A 145 -4.01 -14.98 -3.49
N VAL A 146 -2.80 -14.84 -3.97
CA VAL A 146 -2.49 -14.76 -5.40
C VAL A 146 -1.36 -15.73 -5.70
N TRP A 147 -1.46 -16.44 -6.80
CA TRP A 147 -0.42 -17.34 -7.29
C TRP A 147 -0.08 -17.02 -8.73
N ARG A 148 1.18 -17.22 -9.08
CA ARG A 148 1.66 -17.29 -10.45
C ARG A 148 2.25 -18.68 -10.67
N GLY A 149 1.57 -19.50 -11.48
CA GLY A 149 1.84 -20.92 -11.56
C GLY A 149 1.61 -21.61 -10.22
N GLN A 150 2.68 -22.19 -9.64
CA GLN A 150 2.66 -22.87 -8.34
C GLN A 150 3.16 -21.97 -7.17
N GLU A 151 3.70 -20.78 -7.47
CA GLU A 151 4.28 -19.89 -6.46
C GLU A 151 3.26 -18.88 -5.95
N GLU A 152 3.16 -18.77 -4.62
CA GLU A 152 2.34 -17.74 -3.99
C GLU A 152 3.02 -16.36 -4.11
N VAL A 153 2.28 -15.39 -4.65
CA VAL A 153 2.75 -14.02 -4.86
C VAL A 153 2.23 -13.12 -3.75
N HIS A 154 3.14 -12.54 -2.96
CA HIS A 154 2.76 -11.62 -1.91
C HIS A 154 2.53 -10.21 -2.46
N LEU A 155 1.27 -9.76 -2.38
CA LEU A 155 0.88 -8.39 -2.72
C LEU A 155 0.76 -7.55 -1.45
N THR A 156 1.19 -6.29 -1.53
CA THR A 156 0.89 -5.31 -0.48
C THR A 156 -0.62 -5.02 -0.45
N PRO A 157 -1.17 -4.47 0.64
CA PRO A 157 -2.60 -4.14 0.73
C PRO A 157 -3.11 -3.27 -0.42
N ILE A 158 -2.32 -2.30 -0.85
CA ILE A 158 -2.68 -1.41 -1.97
C ILE A 158 -2.62 -2.14 -3.31
N GLU A 159 -1.58 -2.92 -3.57
CA GLU A 159 -1.49 -3.75 -4.78
C GLU A 159 -2.66 -4.72 -4.88
N TYR A 160 -3.00 -5.39 -3.76
CA TYR A 160 -4.14 -6.29 -3.71
C TYR A 160 -5.46 -5.56 -3.98
N LYS A 161 -5.64 -4.38 -3.39
CA LYS A 161 -6.83 -3.55 -3.60
C LYS A 161 -6.94 -3.10 -5.06
N LEU A 162 -5.81 -2.68 -5.66
CA LEU A 162 -5.73 -2.28 -7.05
C LEU A 162 -6.10 -3.46 -7.98
N LEU A 163 -5.53 -4.64 -7.72
CA LEU A 163 -5.87 -5.87 -8.44
C LEU A 163 -7.37 -6.20 -8.31
N THR A 164 -7.95 -6.08 -7.12
CA THR A 164 -9.37 -6.36 -6.87
C THR A 164 -10.29 -5.42 -7.65
N VAL A 165 -9.95 -4.12 -7.72
CA VAL A 165 -10.73 -3.15 -8.53
C VAL A 165 -10.68 -3.52 -10.02
N LEU A 166 -9.50 -3.91 -10.51
CA LEU A 166 -9.33 -4.34 -11.88
C LEU A 166 -10.07 -5.66 -12.19
N LEU A 167 -10.05 -6.61 -11.26
CA LEU A 167 -10.80 -7.88 -11.38
C LEU A 167 -12.31 -7.67 -11.45
N LYS A 168 -12.86 -6.77 -10.63
CA LYS A 168 -14.28 -6.39 -10.67
C LYS A 168 -14.69 -5.78 -12.02
N ASN A 169 -13.75 -5.15 -12.70
CA ASN A 169 -13.95 -4.50 -13.99
C ASN A 169 -13.24 -5.24 -15.15
N ARG A 170 -13.02 -6.54 -14.99
CA ARG A 170 -12.31 -7.38 -15.96
C ARG A 170 -12.86 -7.20 -17.38
N GLY A 171 -12.00 -7.10 -18.37
CA GLY A 171 -12.34 -6.81 -19.78
C GLY A 171 -12.65 -5.34 -20.09
N LYS A 172 -12.92 -4.51 -19.05
CA LYS A 172 -13.24 -3.09 -19.20
C LYS A 172 -12.05 -2.20 -18.90
N VAL A 173 -12.01 -1.04 -19.53
CA VAL A 173 -11.03 -0.01 -19.22
C VAL A 173 -11.46 0.72 -17.94
N VAL A 174 -10.59 0.73 -16.93
CA VAL A 174 -10.78 1.50 -15.71
C VAL A 174 -9.90 2.75 -15.80
N THR A 175 -10.51 3.93 -15.71
CA THR A 175 -9.78 5.19 -15.87
C THR A 175 -8.82 5.43 -14.72
N HIS A 176 -7.75 6.21 -14.96
CA HIS A 176 -6.81 6.63 -13.90
C HIS A 176 -7.55 7.21 -12.71
N ARG A 177 -8.49 8.12 -12.97
CA ARG A 177 -9.31 8.79 -11.94
C ARG A 177 -10.15 7.82 -11.12
N GLN A 178 -10.75 6.82 -11.78
CA GLN A 178 -11.55 5.80 -11.10
C GLN A 178 -10.66 4.92 -10.21
N LEU A 179 -9.53 4.43 -10.72
CA LEU A 179 -8.56 3.63 -9.95
C LEU A 179 -8.06 4.38 -8.73
N LEU A 180 -7.64 5.64 -8.91
CA LEU A 180 -7.16 6.48 -7.83
C LEU A 180 -8.24 6.71 -6.77
N LYS A 181 -9.47 7.00 -7.20
CA LYS A 181 -10.61 7.21 -6.30
C LYS A 181 -10.96 5.95 -5.49
N GLU A 182 -11.03 4.79 -6.15
CA GLU A 182 -11.44 3.54 -5.52
C GLU A 182 -10.36 2.96 -4.61
N VAL A 183 -9.08 3.08 -5.01
CA VAL A 183 -7.96 2.51 -4.26
C VAL A 183 -7.52 3.44 -3.13
N TRP A 184 -7.31 4.73 -3.39
CA TRP A 184 -6.77 5.69 -2.42
C TRP A 184 -7.81 6.69 -1.89
N GLY A 185 -8.86 6.92 -2.62
CA GLY A 185 -9.93 7.85 -2.23
C GLY A 185 -9.95 9.14 -3.05
N PRO A 186 -10.97 10.02 -2.83
CA PRO A 186 -11.22 11.19 -3.67
C PRO A 186 -10.06 12.20 -3.72
N SER A 187 -9.26 12.31 -2.66
CA SER A 187 -8.14 13.25 -2.57
C SER A 187 -6.96 12.92 -3.50
N TYR A 188 -6.96 11.74 -4.11
CA TYR A 188 -5.84 11.25 -4.92
C TYR A 188 -6.08 11.30 -6.43
N ILE A 189 -7.23 11.78 -6.89
CA ILE A 189 -7.67 11.67 -8.30
C ILE A 189 -6.75 12.32 -9.32
N GLU A 190 -5.82 13.18 -8.92
CA GLU A 190 -4.83 13.83 -9.79
C GLU A 190 -3.42 13.22 -9.67
N GLN A 191 -3.24 12.19 -8.83
CA GLN A 191 -1.94 11.59 -8.52
C GLN A 191 -1.58 10.45 -9.51
N ASN A 192 -1.67 10.70 -10.82
CA ASN A 192 -1.36 9.71 -11.86
C ASN A 192 0.04 9.06 -11.74
N PRO A 193 1.13 9.78 -11.35
CA PRO A 193 2.44 9.16 -11.15
C PRO A 193 2.42 8.03 -10.11
N TYR A 194 1.64 8.19 -9.05
CA TYR A 194 1.45 7.17 -8.02
C TYR A 194 0.91 5.87 -8.58
N LEU A 195 -0.20 5.95 -9.31
CA LEU A 195 -0.85 4.79 -9.90
C LEU A 195 0.10 4.00 -10.81
N ARG A 196 0.94 4.70 -11.59
CA ARG A 196 1.90 4.07 -12.51
C ARG A 196 2.90 3.17 -11.78
N ILE A 197 3.36 3.59 -10.60
CA ILE A 197 4.31 2.81 -9.80
C ILE A 197 3.66 1.49 -9.35
N PHE A 198 2.45 1.55 -8.78
CA PHE A 198 1.75 0.36 -8.32
C PHE A 198 1.37 -0.58 -9.45
N ILE A 199 1.00 -0.06 -10.62
CA ILE A 199 0.78 -0.85 -11.82
C ILE A 199 2.07 -1.57 -12.25
N LEU A 200 3.21 -0.86 -12.24
CA LEU A 200 4.50 -1.46 -12.57
C LEU A 200 4.87 -2.56 -11.58
N ASN A 201 4.66 -2.34 -10.28
CA ASN A 201 4.93 -3.33 -9.25
C ASN A 201 4.02 -4.56 -9.38
N LEU A 202 2.75 -4.37 -9.67
CA LEU A 202 1.85 -5.48 -9.99
C LEU A 202 2.34 -6.28 -11.21
N ARG A 203 2.75 -5.60 -12.28
CA ARG A 203 3.31 -6.26 -13.46
C ARG A 203 4.56 -7.07 -13.13
N ARG A 204 5.49 -6.52 -12.34
CA ARG A 204 6.70 -7.25 -11.92
C ARG A 204 6.37 -8.54 -11.17
N LYS A 205 5.26 -8.57 -10.45
CA LYS A 205 4.84 -9.73 -9.66
C LYS A 205 3.99 -10.72 -10.45
N LEU A 206 3.18 -10.25 -11.38
CA LEU A 206 2.16 -11.05 -12.05
C LEU A 206 2.51 -11.41 -13.50
N GLU A 207 3.21 -10.54 -14.23
CA GLU A 207 3.54 -10.74 -15.63
C GLU A 207 4.90 -11.44 -15.81
N ASP A 208 5.05 -12.19 -16.89
CA ASP A 208 6.35 -12.77 -17.26
C ASP A 208 7.33 -11.69 -17.72
N ASP A 209 6.85 -10.73 -18.51
CA ASP A 209 7.58 -9.53 -18.92
C ASP A 209 6.79 -8.27 -18.53
N PRO A 210 7.20 -7.54 -17.49
CA PRO A 210 6.51 -6.30 -17.05
C PRO A 210 6.47 -5.20 -18.12
N THR A 211 7.37 -5.23 -19.10
CA THR A 211 7.45 -4.25 -20.20
C THR A 211 6.52 -4.58 -21.35
N ARG A 212 6.13 -5.86 -21.46
CA ARG A 212 5.18 -6.39 -22.45
C ARG A 212 4.05 -7.15 -21.76
N PRO A 213 3.23 -6.46 -20.96
CA PRO A 213 2.22 -7.10 -20.14
C PRO A 213 1.17 -7.80 -20.99
N GLN A 214 0.79 -9.01 -20.60
CA GLN A 214 -0.23 -9.80 -21.25
C GLN A 214 -1.60 -9.62 -20.61
N TYR A 215 -1.64 -9.41 -19.30
CA TYR A 215 -2.88 -9.36 -18.51
C TYR A 215 -3.25 -7.95 -18.11
N LEU A 216 -2.30 -7.17 -17.60
CA LEU A 216 -2.52 -5.81 -17.11
C LEU A 216 -2.13 -4.78 -18.17
N LEU A 217 -3.05 -4.47 -19.06
CA LEU A 217 -2.82 -3.64 -20.24
C LEU A 217 -2.90 -2.14 -19.88
N THR A 218 -2.14 -1.31 -20.61
CA THR A 218 -2.26 0.14 -20.57
C THR A 218 -3.15 0.62 -21.72
N GLU A 219 -4.14 1.44 -21.38
CA GLU A 219 -4.90 2.21 -22.38
C GLU A 219 -4.38 3.66 -22.37
N PRO A 220 -3.57 4.05 -23.36
CA PRO A 220 -2.85 5.32 -23.32
C PRO A 220 -3.78 6.52 -23.14
N GLY A 221 -3.43 7.40 -22.20
CA GLY A 221 -4.22 8.58 -21.87
C GLY A 221 -5.50 8.34 -21.08
N VAL A 222 -5.95 7.09 -20.93
CA VAL A 222 -7.24 6.73 -20.32
C VAL A 222 -7.07 6.04 -18.97
N GLY A 223 -6.35 4.90 -18.95
CA GLY A 223 -6.27 4.07 -17.74
C GLY A 223 -5.65 2.72 -17.98
N TYR A 224 -6.18 1.71 -17.31
CA TYR A 224 -5.71 0.33 -17.36
C TYR A 224 -6.86 -0.63 -17.53
N ARG A 225 -6.57 -1.77 -18.14
CA ARG A 225 -7.52 -2.85 -18.34
C ARG A 225 -6.91 -4.18 -17.93
N LEU A 226 -7.62 -4.94 -17.11
CA LEU A 226 -7.29 -6.34 -16.89
C LEU A 226 -7.94 -7.17 -17.99
N ARG A 227 -7.14 -8.01 -18.64
CA ARG A 227 -7.61 -8.87 -19.75
C ARG A 227 -8.67 -9.86 -19.24
N ASP A 228 -9.59 -10.24 -20.10
CA ASP A 228 -10.70 -11.12 -19.75
C ASP A 228 -10.36 -12.61 -19.88
N GLU A 229 -9.42 -12.95 -20.75
CA GLU A 229 -8.91 -14.31 -21.02
C GLU A 229 -7.40 -14.31 -21.19
#